data_d6c3548fdf641daf55b0ecb0c45a7eb8
#
_entry.id   d6c3548fdf641daf55b0ecb0c45a7eb8
#
_cell.length_a   1.000
_cell.length_b   1.000
_cell.length_c   1.000
_cell.angle_alpha   90.00
_cell.angle_beta   90.00
_cell.angle_gamma   90.00
#
_symmetry.space_group_name_H-M   'P 1'
#
loop_
_entity.id
_entity.type
_entity.pdbx_description
1 polymer ?
#
loop_
_entity_poly.entity_id
_entity_poly.type
_entity_poly.pdbx_seq_one_letter_code
_entity_poly.pdbx_strand_id
1 'polypeptide(L)'
;MKIELENCQKSLTLKDFEEIESKLGYALPERLKEFYLQYNGGSTKQTLSINKYQEVEIQDFFPFKYNKDFKNDPKYTAEGETLELRKVEAISDGILIFAMESADEGRIAIDLVNGKIYLYPIVGMKDVTFDFGKPQLIADSIDDFFDNLFVLDGHKAIPAIEEIEDIQTEAEGVMPELSDCSAPLTKEDIKNFEVELNVKIPAGMKNFYLKFNGGMPSPYCFQPQDDDWYWVEINAFFPIKERTDAFETIEVIAKDMWSRNLMPSNLLPFAMDSGGNYYALNLKNKKIYYYLIDEWDDNVSRENNFEICTRYIAQSFNYFINHFIEEKE
;
A
#
# COMPACT_ATOMS: atom_id res chain seq x y z
N MET A 1 -5.27 23.84 -7.81
CA MET A 1 -6.27 22.75 -7.92
C MET A 1 -7.13 22.75 -6.66
N LYS A 2 -8.43 22.44 -6.74
CA LYS A 2 -9.28 22.28 -5.55
C LYS A 2 -9.23 20.81 -5.11
N ILE A 3 -8.59 20.53 -3.98
CA ILE A 3 -8.62 19.22 -3.35
C ILE A 3 -10.02 18.99 -2.80
N GLU A 4 -10.62 17.83 -3.08
CA GLU A 4 -11.89 17.41 -2.50
C GLU A 4 -11.67 16.12 -1.73
N LEU A 5 -12.01 16.15 -0.42
CA LEU A 5 -11.91 15.00 0.47
C LEU A 5 -13.29 14.54 0.92
N GLU A 6 -13.41 13.25 1.17
CA GLU A 6 -14.56 12.58 1.80
C GLU A 6 -14.17 12.09 3.19
N ASN A 7 -15.17 11.71 3.98
CA ASN A 7 -15.01 11.13 5.31
C ASN A 7 -14.19 12.01 6.29
N CYS A 8 -14.20 13.32 6.07
CA CYS A 8 -13.51 14.25 6.97
C CYS A 8 -14.09 14.16 8.39
N GLN A 9 -13.21 14.30 9.37
CA GLN A 9 -13.58 14.31 10.78
C GLN A 9 -14.09 15.69 11.23
N LYS A 10 -14.41 15.84 12.52
CA LYS A 10 -14.88 17.10 13.09
C LYS A 10 -13.88 18.22 12.79
N SER A 11 -14.41 19.37 12.31
CA SER A 11 -13.61 20.55 11.99
C SER A 11 -12.79 21.05 13.18
N LEU A 12 -11.59 21.50 12.89
CA LEU A 12 -10.68 22.10 13.86
C LEU A 12 -10.92 23.60 14.02
N THR A 13 -10.47 24.12 15.14
CA THR A 13 -10.41 25.55 15.44
C THR A 13 -8.94 25.97 15.61
N LEU A 14 -8.65 27.27 15.59
CA LEU A 14 -7.30 27.78 15.87
C LEU A 14 -6.78 27.34 17.25
N LYS A 15 -7.67 27.25 18.25
CA LYS A 15 -7.32 26.76 19.59
C LYS A 15 -6.90 25.28 19.58
N ASP A 16 -7.48 24.47 18.70
CA ASP A 16 -7.09 23.07 18.59
C ASP A 16 -5.63 22.94 18.12
N PHE A 17 -5.17 23.84 17.23
CA PHE A 17 -3.76 23.85 16.81
C PHE A 17 -2.81 24.24 17.92
N GLU A 18 -3.16 25.17 18.81
CA GLU A 18 -2.34 25.49 19.99
C GLU A 18 -2.10 24.24 20.86
N GLU A 19 -3.13 23.41 21.04
CA GLU A 19 -3.03 22.16 21.79
C GLU A 19 -2.19 21.10 21.04
N ILE A 20 -2.36 20.99 19.72
CA ILE A 20 -1.61 20.06 18.87
C ILE A 20 -0.12 20.43 18.85
N GLU A 21 0.20 21.71 18.59
CA GLU A 21 1.56 22.24 18.55
C GLU A 21 2.26 22.05 19.91
N SER A 22 1.53 22.28 21.01
CA SER A 22 2.04 22.02 22.36
C SER A 22 2.40 20.56 22.60
N LYS A 23 1.61 19.61 22.08
CA LYS A 23 1.89 18.18 22.18
C LYS A 23 3.07 17.74 21.31
N LEU A 24 3.14 18.26 20.08
CA LEU A 24 4.20 17.93 19.13
C LEU A 24 5.54 18.57 19.50
N GLY A 25 5.51 19.70 20.23
CA GLY A 25 6.70 20.49 20.56
C GLY A 25 7.19 21.37 19.40
N TYR A 26 6.42 21.52 18.34
CA TYR A 26 6.75 22.27 17.12
C TYR A 26 5.54 23.05 16.62
N ALA A 27 5.78 24.23 16.04
CA ALA A 27 4.77 24.98 15.32
C ALA A 27 4.47 24.31 13.97
N LEU A 28 3.19 24.30 13.58
CA LEU A 28 2.78 23.81 12.28
C LEU A 28 2.84 24.94 11.23
N PRO A 29 3.25 24.65 9.99
CA PRO A 29 3.20 25.62 8.90
C PRO A 29 1.78 26.13 8.66
N GLU A 30 1.64 27.43 8.38
CA GLU A 30 0.33 28.07 8.17
C GLU A 30 -0.47 27.38 7.05
N ARG A 31 0.17 27.03 5.94
CA ARG A 31 -0.47 26.33 4.82
C ARG A 31 -1.07 25.00 5.22
N LEU A 32 -0.40 24.26 6.13
CA LEU A 32 -0.91 23.00 6.67
C LEU A 32 -2.12 23.27 7.58
N LYS A 33 -2.06 24.29 8.44
CA LYS A 33 -3.20 24.67 9.29
C LYS A 33 -4.40 25.09 8.46
N GLU A 34 -4.22 25.91 7.41
CA GLU A 34 -5.28 26.31 6.47
C GLU A 34 -5.97 25.10 5.83
N PHE A 35 -5.18 24.13 5.38
CA PHE A 35 -5.72 22.87 4.82
C PHE A 35 -6.57 22.12 5.85
N TYR A 36 -6.07 21.95 7.08
CA TYR A 36 -6.77 21.22 8.13
C TYR A 36 -7.95 22.00 8.75
N LEU A 37 -8.01 23.31 8.65
CA LEU A 37 -9.22 24.09 8.95
C LEU A 37 -10.34 23.83 7.95
N GLN A 38 -9.99 23.56 6.72
CA GLN A 38 -10.95 23.19 5.67
C GLN A 38 -11.34 21.72 5.73
N TYR A 39 -10.35 20.83 5.91
CA TYR A 39 -10.51 19.39 5.90
C TYR A 39 -9.75 18.76 7.07
N ASN A 40 -10.43 18.27 8.07
CA ASN A 40 -9.75 17.56 9.15
C ASN A 40 -9.61 16.08 8.78
N GLY A 41 -8.55 15.75 8.03
CA GLY A 41 -8.30 14.44 7.46
C GLY A 41 -9.30 14.07 6.37
N GLY A 42 -9.28 12.82 5.98
CA GLY A 42 -10.22 12.23 5.03
C GLY A 42 -9.56 11.63 3.81
N SER A 43 -10.35 10.86 3.08
CA SER A 43 -9.95 10.14 1.88
C SER A 43 -10.07 11.01 0.64
N THR A 44 -9.20 10.83 -0.33
CA THR A 44 -9.25 11.55 -1.60
C THR A 44 -10.34 10.97 -2.50
N LYS A 45 -11.22 11.84 -3.05
CA LYS A 45 -12.26 11.41 -4.02
C LYS A 45 -11.69 10.92 -5.34
N GLN A 46 -10.54 11.44 -5.71
CA GLN A 46 -9.80 11.10 -6.93
C GLN A 46 -8.38 10.85 -6.50
N THR A 47 -7.70 9.92 -7.18
CA THR A 47 -6.29 9.67 -6.87
C THR A 47 -5.50 10.96 -7.05
N LEU A 48 -4.97 11.47 -5.93
CA LEU A 48 -4.03 12.60 -5.94
C LEU A 48 -2.61 12.04 -6.03
N SER A 49 -1.78 12.71 -6.79
CA SER A 49 -0.38 12.35 -6.93
C SER A 49 0.51 13.58 -6.90
N ILE A 50 1.76 13.38 -6.50
CA ILE A 50 2.86 14.33 -6.65
C ILE A 50 4.02 13.60 -7.34
N ASN A 51 4.70 14.23 -8.29
CA ASN A 51 5.79 13.60 -9.02
C ASN A 51 7.03 14.49 -9.20
N LYS A 52 7.26 15.42 -8.29
CA LYS A 52 8.40 16.36 -8.40
C LYS A 52 9.75 15.66 -8.39
N TYR A 53 9.97 14.75 -7.45
CA TYR A 53 11.20 13.96 -7.31
C TYR A 53 10.96 12.48 -7.58
N GLN A 54 9.76 12.01 -7.29
CA GLN A 54 9.25 10.68 -7.56
C GLN A 54 7.72 10.72 -7.55
N GLU A 55 7.07 9.79 -8.24
CA GLU A 55 5.63 9.68 -8.23
C GLU A 55 5.16 9.04 -6.91
N VAL A 56 4.31 9.76 -6.20
CA VAL A 56 3.70 9.31 -4.93
C VAL A 56 2.21 9.56 -5.03
N GLU A 57 1.43 8.51 -4.89
CA GLU A 57 -0.03 8.58 -4.83
C GLU A 57 -0.49 8.74 -3.38
N ILE A 58 -1.45 9.63 -3.13
CA ILE A 58 -1.97 9.94 -1.80
C ILE A 58 -3.35 9.34 -1.67
N GLN A 59 -3.54 8.49 -0.66
CA GLN A 59 -4.81 7.87 -0.35
C GLN A 59 -5.60 8.69 0.66
N ASP A 60 -5.02 8.92 1.83
CA ASP A 60 -5.69 9.55 2.96
C ASP A 60 -4.82 10.62 3.61
N PHE A 61 -5.49 11.65 4.14
CA PHE A 61 -4.90 12.58 5.09
C PHE A 61 -5.37 12.19 6.51
N PHE A 62 -4.44 11.99 7.43
CA PHE A 62 -4.77 11.66 8.81
C PHE A 62 -5.44 12.84 9.51
N PRO A 63 -6.52 12.62 10.26
CA PRO A 63 -7.15 13.69 11.01
C PRO A 63 -6.29 14.11 12.20
N PHE A 64 -6.42 15.38 12.63
CA PHE A 64 -5.94 15.82 13.92
C PHE A 64 -7.05 15.72 14.99
N LYS A 65 -6.67 15.41 16.23
CA LYS A 65 -7.45 15.47 17.47
C LYS A 65 -8.72 14.61 17.51
N TYR A 66 -9.48 14.54 16.41
CA TYR A 66 -10.75 13.82 16.35
C TYR A 66 -10.70 12.73 15.30
N ASN A 67 -11.05 11.50 15.68
CA ASN A 67 -11.24 10.37 14.78
C ASN A 67 -12.42 9.53 15.27
N LYS A 68 -13.63 9.84 14.79
CA LYS A 68 -14.88 9.16 15.19
C LYS A 68 -14.88 7.68 14.81
N ASP A 69 -14.21 7.34 13.72
CA ASP A 69 -14.18 5.99 13.15
C ASP A 69 -13.40 5.04 14.07
N PHE A 70 -12.48 5.57 14.86
CA PHE A 70 -11.74 4.84 15.89
C PHE A 70 -12.07 5.31 17.32
N LYS A 71 -13.33 5.67 17.58
CA LYS A 71 -13.82 6.08 18.92
C LYS A 71 -13.02 7.24 19.53
N ASN A 72 -12.44 8.09 18.70
CA ASN A 72 -11.51 9.16 19.07
C ASN A 72 -10.28 8.69 19.86
N ASP A 73 -9.79 7.47 19.61
CA ASP A 73 -8.52 7.02 20.16
C ASP A 73 -7.39 7.89 19.55
N PRO A 74 -6.60 8.60 20.37
CA PRO A 74 -5.57 9.52 19.88
C PRO A 74 -4.54 8.87 18.96
N LYS A 75 -4.23 7.58 19.12
CA LYS A 75 -3.23 6.88 18.31
C LYS A 75 -3.56 6.84 16.82
N TYR A 76 -4.83 7.03 16.44
CA TYR A 76 -5.28 7.07 15.04
C TYR A 76 -5.46 8.50 14.52
N THR A 77 -4.76 9.47 15.10
CA THR A 77 -4.66 10.85 14.63
C THR A 77 -3.24 11.16 14.15
N ALA A 78 -3.07 12.18 13.34
CA ALA A 78 -1.75 12.58 12.83
C ALA A 78 -0.73 12.82 13.97
N GLU A 79 -1.14 13.59 15.00
CA GLU A 79 -0.27 13.82 16.15
C GLU A 79 -0.09 12.57 17.01
N GLY A 80 -1.12 11.72 17.13
CA GLY A 80 -1.06 10.52 17.95
C GLY A 80 -0.14 9.46 17.35
N GLU A 81 -0.31 9.11 16.06
CA GLU A 81 0.60 8.20 15.35
C GLU A 81 2.04 8.73 15.38
N THR A 82 2.21 10.03 15.13
CA THR A 82 3.53 10.68 15.21
C THR A 82 4.19 10.48 16.58
N LEU A 83 3.45 10.72 17.67
CA LEU A 83 4.00 10.60 19.02
C LEU A 83 4.34 9.15 19.39
N GLU A 84 3.54 8.17 18.97
CA GLU A 84 3.85 6.76 19.17
C GLU A 84 5.10 6.34 18.39
N LEU A 85 5.24 6.77 17.13
CA LEU A 85 6.43 6.48 16.33
C LEU A 85 7.71 7.14 16.88
N ARG A 86 7.62 8.36 17.41
CA ARG A 86 8.74 9.02 18.11
C ARG A 86 9.15 8.27 19.39
N LYS A 87 8.16 7.80 20.18
CA LYS A 87 8.39 7.07 21.43
C LYS A 87 9.21 5.79 21.23
N VAL A 88 9.03 5.13 20.09
CA VAL A 88 9.77 3.92 19.72
C VAL A 88 10.98 4.21 18.82
N GLU A 89 11.34 5.47 18.66
CA GLU A 89 12.47 5.95 17.86
C GLU A 89 12.41 5.55 16.36
N ALA A 90 11.21 5.25 15.85
CA ALA A 90 11.01 4.94 14.42
C ALA A 90 11.12 6.18 13.53
N ILE A 91 10.85 7.37 14.07
CA ILE A 91 11.03 8.67 13.41
C ILE A 91 11.67 9.69 14.37
N SER A 92 12.32 10.72 13.83
CA SER A 92 12.92 11.80 14.62
C SER A 92 11.87 12.77 15.18
N ASP A 93 12.19 13.47 16.28
CA ASP A 93 11.27 14.38 16.98
C ASP A 93 10.68 15.49 16.11
N GLY A 94 11.40 15.95 15.09
CA GLY A 94 10.93 16.99 14.16
C GLY A 94 9.95 16.48 13.09
N ILE A 95 9.73 15.19 12.96
CA ILE A 95 8.88 14.61 11.91
C ILE A 95 7.43 14.56 12.36
N LEU A 96 6.51 15.00 11.50
CA LEU A 96 5.06 14.86 11.66
C LEU A 96 4.51 14.04 10.49
N ILE A 97 3.92 12.91 10.78
CA ILE A 97 3.14 12.12 9.83
C ILE A 97 1.78 12.79 9.63
N PHE A 98 1.37 13.04 8.38
CA PHE A 98 0.10 13.72 8.11
C PHE A 98 -0.74 13.11 7.00
N ALA A 99 -0.16 12.20 6.19
CA ALA A 99 -0.90 11.52 5.14
C ALA A 99 -0.32 10.11 4.87
N MET A 100 -1.08 9.32 4.14
CA MET A 100 -0.77 7.95 3.79
C MET A 100 -0.66 7.81 2.27
N GLU A 101 0.35 7.10 1.81
CA GLU A 101 0.47 6.69 0.41
C GLU A 101 -0.60 5.65 0.05
N SER A 102 -0.98 5.61 -1.22
CA SER A 102 -1.85 4.59 -1.79
C SER A 102 -1.31 3.17 -1.49
N ALA A 103 -2.22 2.27 -1.11
CA ALA A 103 -1.91 0.89 -0.69
C ALA A 103 -1.18 0.74 0.67
N ASP A 104 -1.21 1.78 1.52
CA ASP A 104 -0.61 1.79 2.87
C ASP A 104 0.89 1.40 2.89
N GLU A 105 1.61 1.66 1.79
CA GLU A 105 3.03 1.30 1.66
C GLU A 105 4.00 2.35 2.20
N GLY A 106 3.48 3.51 2.63
CA GLY A 106 4.29 4.58 3.16
C GLY A 106 3.51 5.63 3.92
N ARG A 107 4.26 6.40 4.70
CA ARG A 107 3.77 7.56 5.44
C ARG A 107 4.33 8.83 4.83
N ILE A 108 3.47 9.79 4.55
CA ILE A 108 3.88 11.11 4.08
C ILE A 108 4.03 11.99 5.30
N ALA A 109 5.20 12.58 5.44
CA ALA A 109 5.60 13.33 6.61
C ALA A 109 6.22 14.68 6.26
N ILE A 110 6.01 15.65 7.11
CA ILE A 110 6.75 16.91 7.11
C ILE A 110 7.84 16.88 8.19
N ASP A 111 9.04 17.29 7.82
CA ASP A 111 10.06 17.67 8.78
C ASP A 111 9.84 19.12 9.22
N LEU A 112 9.32 19.29 10.42
CA LEU A 112 8.98 20.61 10.99
C LEU A 112 10.21 21.48 11.30
N VAL A 113 11.42 20.93 11.22
CA VAL A 113 12.68 21.66 11.41
C VAL A 113 13.14 22.33 10.11
N ASN A 114 13.06 21.62 8.97
CA ASN A 114 13.54 22.12 7.68
C ASN A 114 12.42 22.43 6.68
N GLY A 115 11.16 22.09 7.02
CA GLY A 115 9.97 22.34 6.21
C GLY A 115 9.76 21.38 5.04
N LYS A 116 10.65 20.42 4.81
CA LYS A 116 10.60 19.50 3.67
C LYS A 116 9.62 18.35 3.89
N ILE A 117 9.09 17.82 2.78
CA ILE A 117 8.15 16.72 2.80
C ILE A 117 8.83 15.44 2.31
N TYR A 118 8.63 14.36 3.03
CA TYR A 118 9.23 13.07 2.77
C TYR A 118 8.18 11.96 2.72
N LEU A 119 8.41 10.97 1.86
CA LEU A 119 7.82 9.66 1.97
C LEU A 119 8.71 8.79 2.85
N TYR A 120 8.13 8.17 3.86
CA TYR A 120 8.69 7.14 4.71
C TYR A 120 8.14 5.80 4.23
N PRO A 121 8.84 5.06 3.35
CA PRO A 121 8.35 3.78 2.86
C PRO A 121 8.37 2.75 3.99
N ILE A 122 7.28 2.00 4.14
CA ILE A 122 7.20 0.88 5.08
C ILE A 122 7.92 -0.30 4.42
N VAL A 123 8.98 -0.78 5.04
CA VAL A 123 9.79 -1.92 4.56
C VAL A 123 9.55 -3.19 5.36
N GLY A 124 8.80 -3.09 6.45
CA GLY A 124 8.45 -4.20 7.31
C GLY A 124 7.83 -3.73 8.64
N MET A 125 7.73 -4.67 9.55
CA MET A 125 7.34 -4.42 10.94
C MET A 125 8.51 -4.78 11.86
N LYS A 126 8.71 -3.97 12.90
CA LYS A 126 9.65 -4.25 13.96
C LYS A 126 8.90 -4.21 15.28
N ASP A 127 8.80 -5.37 15.92
CA ASP A 127 7.89 -5.58 17.07
C ASP A 127 6.44 -5.23 16.66
N VAL A 128 5.83 -4.27 17.31
CA VAL A 128 4.46 -3.80 17.03
C VAL A 128 4.40 -2.47 16.29
N THR A 129 5.47 -2.06 15.60
CA THR A 129 5.56 -0.77 14.91
C THR A 129 6.13 -0.92 13.51
N PHE A 130 5.90 0.09 12.65
CA PHE A 130 6.46 0.11 11.30
C PHE A 130 7.99 0.21 11.32
N ASP A 131 8.63 -0.61 10.49
CA ASP A 131 10.03 -0.42 10.11
C ASP A 131 10.07 0.41 8.82
N PHE A 132 10.60 1.62 8.95
CA PHE A 132 10.68 2.53 7.81
C PHE A 132 12.02 2.39 7.09
N GLY A 133 11.95 2.31 5.78
CA GLY A 133 13.10 2.48 4.92
C GLY A 133 13.64 3.91 4.94
N LYS A 134 14.66 4.16 4.14
CA LYS A 134 15.26 5.49 4.04
C LYS A 134 14.22 6.51 3.55
N PRO A 135 14.01 7.64 4.29
CA PRO A 135 13.11 8.69 3.86
C PRO A 135 13.47 9.25 2.48
N GLN A 136 12.47 9.46 1.64
CA GLN A 136 12.60 9.91 0.27
C GLN A 136 11.98 11.30 0.13
N LEU A 137 12.76 12.29 -0.33
CA LEU A 137 12.25 13.65 -0.53
C LEU A 137 11.18 13.64 -1.63
N ILE A 138 10.02 14.26 -1.37
CA ILE A 138 8.92 14.39 -2.34
C ILE A 138 8.53 15.84 -2.62
N ALA A 139 8.77 16.77 -1.68
CA ALA A 139 8.59 18.20 -1.91
C ALA A 139 9.54 19.03 -1.02
N ASP A 140 9.87 20.24 -1.47
CA ASP A 140 10.79 21.12 -0.75
C ASP A 140 10.13 21.91 0.38
N SER A 141 8.79 22.01 0.36
CA SER A 141 7.98 22.64 1.40
C SER A 141 6.54 22.14 1.35
N ILE A 142 5.74 22.50 2.35
CA ILE A 142 4.30 22.19 2.35
C ILE A 142 3.55 22.96 1.24
N ASP A 143 3.97 24.17 0.91
CA ASP A 143 3.43 24.93 -0.23
C ASP A 143 3.73 24.20 -1.53
N ASP A 144 4.99 23.81 -1.74
CA ASP A 144 5.45 23.07 -2.90
C ASP A 144 4.71 21.72 -3.03
N PHE A 145 4.44 21.03 -1.91
CA PHE A 145 3.66 19.81 -1.88
C PHE A 145 2.25 20.03 -2.40
N PHE A 146 1.49 20.98 -1.82
CA PHE A 146 0.11 21.23 -2.23
C PHE A 146 -0.01 21.85 -3.63
N ASP A 147 0.95 22.66 -4.06
CA ASP A 147 0.94 23.31 -5.37
C ASP A 147 1.27 22.34 -6.52
N ASN A 148 2.01 21.27 -6.23
CA ASN A 148 2.37 20.23 -7.19
C ASN A 148 1.50 18.97 -7.13
N LEU A 149 0.47 18.95 -6.29
CA LEU A 149 -0.54 17.89 -6.34
C LEU A 149 -1.34 17.96 -7.64
N PHE A 150 -1.57 16.83 -8.25
CA PHE A 150 -2.43 16.71 -9.43
C PHE A 150 -3.34 15.48 -9.32
N VAL A 151 -4.43 15.49 -10.08
CA VAL A 151 -5.35 14.36 -10.20
C VAL A 151 -4.86 13.46 -11.31
N LEU A 152 -4.71 12.17 -11.01
CA LEU A 152 -4.48 11.16 -12.05
C LEU A 152 -5.79 10.92 -12.81
N ASP A 153 -5.84 11.38 -14.05
CA ASP A 153 -6.99 11.13 -14.93
C ASP A 153 -7.14 9.63 -15.19
N GLY A 154 -8.29 9.08 -14.85
CA GLY A 154 -8.65 7.70 -15.14
C GLY A 154 -8.91 6.79 -13.93
N HIS A 155 -8.65 7.24 -12.74
CA HIS A 155 -9.03 6.51 -11.52
C HIS A 155 -10.40 7.00 -11.03
N LYS A 156 -11.42 6.15 -11.13
CA LYS A 156 -12.68 6.38 -10.41
C LYS A 156 -12.40 6.29 -8.92
N ALA A 157 -13.05 7.16 -8.13
CA ALA A 157 -13.02 7.08 -6.68
C ALA A 157 -13.22 5.63 -6.21
N ILE A 158 -12.35 5.18 -5.32
CA ILE A 158 -12.55 3.92 -4.60
C ILE A 158 -13.83 4.11 -3.78
N PRO A 159 -14.83 3.21 -3.88
CA PRO A 159 -15.99 3.27 -3.00
C PRO A 159 -15.50 3.32 -1.55
N ALA A 160 -16.15 4.15 -0.73
CA ALA A 160 -15.89 4.15 0.70
C ALA A 160 -15.92 2.72 1.22
N ILE A 161 -14.89 2.33 1.96
CA ILE A 161 -14.83 1.03 2.63
C ILE A 161 -16.02 1.01 3.58
N GLU A 162 -17.01 0.16 3.31
CA GLU A 162 -17.99 -0.21 4.32
C GLU A 162 -17.21 -0.79 5.50
N GLU A 163 -17.57 -0.33 6.70
CA GLU A 163 -16.92 -0.68 7.95
C GLU A 163 -16.70 -2.20 8.04
N ILE A 164 -15.46 -2.63 7.89
CA ILE A 164 -15.07 -3.97 8.33
C ILE A 164 -14.79 -3.81 9.82
N GLU A 165 -15.66 -4.37 10.64
CA GLU A 165 -15.43 -4.50 12.07
C GLU A 165 -14.06 -5.12 12.30
N ASP A 166 -13.28 -4.50 13.22
CA ASP A 166 -11.98 -4.99 13.69
C ASP A 166 -12.06 -6.48 14.06
N ILE A 167 -11.56 -7.33 13.16
CA ILE A 167 -11.19 -8.68 13.56
C ILE A 167 -9.72 -8.64 13.91
N GLN A 168 -9.47 -8.46 15.20
CA GLN A 168 -8.18 -8.71 15.80
C GLN A 168 -7.89 -10.22 15.70
N THR A 169 -7.26 -10.63 14.62
CA THR A 169 -6.50 -11.88 14.64
C THR A 169 -5.03 -11.50 14.69
N GLU A 170 -4.46 -11.57 15.89
CA GLU A 170 -3.03 -11.54 16.12
C GLU A 170 -2.40 -12.80 15.51
N ALA A 171 -2.22 -12.83 14.20
CA ALA A 171 -1.28 -13.74 13.58
C ALA A 171 0.04 -12.99 13.51
N GLU A 172 1.02 -13.38 14.31
CA GLU A 172 2.41 -12.97 14.17
C GLU A 172 2.91 -13.49 12.81
N GLY A 173 2.75 -12.68 11.75
CA GLY A 173 3.23 -13.00 10.42
C GLY A 173 4.70 -12.62 10.28
N VAL A 174 5.40 -13.31 9.39
CA VAL A 174 6.80 -13.03 9.06
C VAL A 174 6.96 -12.84 7.55
N MET A 175 7.95 -12.06 7.15
CA MET A 175 8.38 -12.01 5.75
C MET A 175 9.10 -13.34 5.41
N PRO A 176 8.66 -14.08 4.37
CA PRO A 176 9.27 -15.36 4.03
C PRO A 176 10.70 -15.18 3.50
N GLU A 177 11.55 -16.17 3.74
CA GLU A 177 12.77 -16.34 2.97
C GLU A 177 12.43 -17.03 1.63
N LEU A 178 13.15 -16.69 0.55
CA LEU A 178 12.90 -17.28 -0.75
C LEU A 178 14.11 -18.08 -1.21
N SER A 179 13.85 -19.31 -1.69
CA SER A 179 14.82 -20.17 -2.39
C SER A 179 14.57 -20.17 -3.90
N ASP A 180 15.54 -20.65 -4.65
CA ASP A 180 15.47 -20.81 -6.12
C ASP A 180 15.07 -19.53 -6.89
N CYS A 181 15.53 -18.39 -6.39
CA CYS A 181 15.35 -17.11 -7.04
C CYS A 181 16.11 -17.03 -8.37
N SER A 182 15.57 -16.30 -9.32
CA SER A 182 16.26 -15.96 -10.57
C SER A 182 17.37 -14.92 -10.33
N ALA A 183 18.07 -14.50 -11.38
CA ALA A 183 19.13 -13.51 -11.30
C ALA A 183 18.66 -12.21 -10.67
N PRO A 184 19.49 -11.55 -9.82
CA PRO A 184 19.13 -10.29 -9.18
C PRO A 184 18.78 -9.19 -10.19
N LEU A 185 17.77 -8.40 -9.87
CA LEU A 185 17.31 -7.29 -10.69
C LEU A 185 17.98 -5.97 -10.32
N THR A 186 18.07 -5.08 -11.31
CA THR A 186 18.40 -3.67 -11.14
C THR A 186 17.13 -2.81 -11.15
N LYS A 187 17.22 -1.56 -10.68
CA LYS A 187 16.11 -0.59 -10.80
C LYS A 187 15.70 -0.36 -12.26
N GLU A 188 16.63 -0.45 -13.21
CA GLU A 188 16.34 -0.31 -14.64
C GLU A 188 15.57 -1.54 -15.17
N ASP A 189 15.84 -2.74 -14.66
CA ASP A 189 15.06 -3.94 -15.02
C ASP A 189 13.59 -3.79 -14.56
N ILE A 190 13.35 -3.29 -13.34
CA ILE A 190 11.99 -3.00 -12.84
C ILE A 190 11.30 -1.95 -13.72
N LYS A 191 12.00 -0.90 -14.11
CA LYS A 191 11.44 0.13 -14.99
C LYS A 191 11.10 -0.42 -16.38
N ASN A 192 11.96 -1.27 -16.94
CA ASN A 192 11.73 -1.92 -18.23
C ASN A 192 10.51 -2.87 -18.15
N PHE A 193 10.37 -3.62 -17.05
CA PHE A 193 9.19 -4.44 -16.75
C PHE A 193 7.90 -3.59 -16.73
N GLU A 194 7.90 -2.46 -16.01
CA GLU A 194 6.74 -1.57 -15.97
C GLU A 194 6.37 -1.01 -17.35
N VAL A 195 7.39 -0.66 -18.16
CA VAL A 195 7.19 -0.17 -19.52
C VAL A 195 6.68 -1.28 -20.45
N GLU A 196 7.25 -2.48 -20.37
CA GLU A 196 6.89 -3.62 -21.22
C GLU A 196 5.44 -4.05 -21.05
N LEU A 197 4.95 -4.07 -19.82
CA LEU A 197 3.56 -4.43 -19.50
C LEU A 197 2.62 -3.23 -19.48
N ASN A 198 3.14 -2.01 -19.58
CA ASN A 198 2.40 -0.75 -19.40
C ASN A 198 1.66 -0.72 -18.05
N VAL A 199 2.37 -1.05 -16.98
CA VAL A 199 1.84 -1.09 -15.61
C VAL A 199 2.70 -0.24 -14.66
N LYS A 200 2.14 0.04 -13.48
CA LYS A 200 2.88 0.57 -12.33
C LYS A 200 2.68 -0.35 -11.15
N ILE A 201 3.78 -0.85 -10.60
CA ILE A 201 3.76 -1.68 -9.40
C ILE A 201 4.15 -0.85 -8.18
N PRO A 202 3.58 -1.15 -6.99
CA PRO A 202 3.83 -0.41 -5.77
C PRO A 202 5.29 -0.55 -5.30
N ALA A 203 5.74 0.42 -4.48
CA ALA A 203 7.12 0.49 -4.01
C ALA A 203 7.54 -0.76 -3.23
N GLY A 204 6.64 -1.32 -2.39
CA GLY A 204 6.90 -2.56 -1.67
C GLY A 204 7.18 -3.74 -2.59
N MET A 205 6.40 -3.88 -3.67
CA MET A 205 6.65 -4.91 -4.67
C MET A 205 7.97 -4.69 -5.42
N LYS A 206 8.32 -3.43 -5.76
CA LYS A 206 9.63 -3.10 -6.36
C LYS A 206 10.79 -3.50 -5.44
N ASN A 207 10.70 -3.14 -4.16
CA ASN A 207 11.73 -3.44 -3.17
C ASN A 207 11.87 -4.95 -2.96
N PHE A 208 10.74 -5.68 -2.91
CA PHE A 208 10.74 -7.14 -2.83
C PHE A 208 11.46 -7.76 -4.03
N TYR A 209 11.11 -7.37 -5.26
CA TYR A 209 11.74 -7.92 -6.47
C TYR A 209 13.21 -7.51 -6.65
N LEU A 210 13.63 -6.37 -6.12
CA LEU A 210 15.05 -5.98 -6.07
C LEU A 210 15.85 -6.83 -5.06
N LYS A 211 15.19 -7.38 -4.04
CA LYS A 211 15.80 -8.26 -3.04
C LYS A 211 15.73 -9.73 -3.47
N PHE A 212 14.58 -10.14 -4.02
CA PHE A 212 14.29 -11.50 -4.43
C PHE A 212 13.62 -11.51 -5.81
N ASN A 213 14.26 -12.09 -6.79
CA ASN A 213 13.66 -12.18 -8.13
C ASN A 213 12.91 -13.50 -8.30
N GLY A 214 11.67 -13.54 -7.81
CA GLY A 214 10.88 -14.78 -7.76
C GLY A 214 11.38 -15.74 -6.69
N GLY A 215 10.95 -17.00 -6.75
CA GLY A 215 11.39 -18.06 -5.86
C GLY A 215 10.29 -18.66 -5.01
N MET A 216 10.64 -19.71 -4.25
CA MET A 216 9.73 -20.46 -3.38
C MET A 216 9.83 -19.94 -1.95
N PRO A 217 8.71 -19.52 -1.31
CA PRO A 217 8.71 -18.93 0.02
C PRO A 217 8.81 -19.99 1.13
N SER A 218 9.45 -19.62 2.25
CA SER A 218 9.39 -20.34 3.53
C SER A 218 9.36 -19.34 4.69
N PRO A 219 8.30 -19.30 5.51
CA PRO A 219 7.07 -20.09 5.39
C PRO A 219 6.29 -19.79 4.10
N TYR A 220 5.39 -20.69 3.71
CA TYR A 220 4.66 -20.62 2.44
C TYR A 220 3.16 -20.40 2.61
N CYS A 221 2.65 -20.33 3.83
CA CYS A 221 1.25 -20.08 4.13
C CYS A 221 1.00 -18.59 4.39
N PHE A 222 -0.14 -18.12 3.94
CA PHE A 222 -0.64 -16.77 4.21
C PHE A 222 -2.08 -16.85 4.73
N GLN A 223 -2.38 -16.09 5.79
CA GLN A 223 -3.75 -15.98 6.30
C GLN A 223 -4.43 -14.76 5.66
N PRO A 224 -5.45 -14.97 4.81
CA PRO A 224 -6.21 -13.88 4.22
C PRO A 224 -6.86 -12.97 5.26
N GLN A 225 -7.06 -11.70 4.90
CA GLN A 225 -7.83 -10.76 5.72
C GLN A 225 -9.34 -10.96 5.62
N ASP A 226 -9.79 -11.81 4.71
CA ASP A 226 -11.18 -12.22 4.56
C ASP A 226 -11.45 -13.43 5.48
N ASP A 227 -12.51 -13.38 6.29
CA ASP A 227 -12.86 -14.39 7.28
C ASP A 227 -13.26 -15.75 6.70
N ASP A 228 -13.55 -15.83 5.40
CA ASP A 228 -13.99 -17.06 4.74
C ASP A 228 -12.85 -18.07 4.54
N TRP A 229 -11.57 -17.68 4.78
CA TRP A 229 -10.41 -18.51 4.53
C TRP A 229 -9.53 -18.67 5.75
N TYR A 230 -9.18 -19.92 6.11
CA TYR A 230 -8.25 -20.19 7.20
C TYR A 230 -6.81 -19.80 6.83
N TRP A 231 -6.34 -20.21 5.65
CA TRP A 231 -5.03 -19.89 5.08
C TRP A 231 -4.98 -20.32 3.62
N VAL A 232 -4.04 -19.77 2.87
CA VAL A 232 -3.75 -20.13 1.48
C VAL A 232 -2.26 -20.42 1.32
N GLU A 233 -1.92 -21.35 0.43
CA GLU A 233 -0.55 -21.74 0.13
C GLU A 233 0.01 -20.94 -1.04
N ILE A 234 1.21 -20.41 -0.90
CA ILE A 234 1.97 -19.81 -1.98
C ILE A 234 3.09 -20.77 -2.37
N ASN A 235 2.98 -21.40 -3.54
CA ASN A 235 4.01 -22.31 -4.04
C ASN A 235 5.24 -21.54 -4.53
N ALA A 236 5.04 -20.49 -5.33
CA ALA A 236 6.16 -19.72 -5.87
C ALA A 236 5.74 -18.30 -6.28
N PHE A 237 6.68 -17.36 -6.13
CA PHE A 237 6.68 -16.07 -6.78
C PHE A 237 7.30 -16.18 -8.17
N PHE A 238 6.66 -15.60 -9.18
CA PHE A 238 7.20 -15.58 -10.54
C PHE A 238 8.37 -14.60 -10.65
N PRO A 239 9.44 -14.94 -11.37
CA PRO A 239 10.53 -14.00 -11.61
C PRO A 239 10.15 -12.92 -12.63
N ILE A 240 10.92 -11.84 -12.66
CA ILE A 240 10.89 -10.80 -13.69
C ILE A 240 12.10 -10.98 -14.62
N LYS A 241 11.96 -10.69 -15.92
CA LYS A 241 13.00 -10.65 -16.95
C LYS A 241 13.51 -12.02 -17.36
N GLU A 242 13.93 -12.85 -16.44
CA GLU A 242 14.53 -14.15 -16.74
C GLU A 242 13.80 -15.27 -16.01
N ARG A 243 13.29 -16.24 -16.77
CA ARG A 243 12.63 -17.42 -16.21
C ARG A 243 13.63 -18.29 -15.44
N THR A 244 13.11 -19.08 -14.52
CA THR A 244 13.84 -20.22 -13.93
C THR A 244 13.55 -21.50 -14.70
N ASP A 245 14.18 -22.61 -14.33
CA ASP A 245 13.84 -23.93 -14.91
C ASP A 245 12.41 -24.35 -14.55
N ALA A 246 11.86 -23.85 -13.45
CA ALA A 246 10.55 -24.21 -12.92
C ALA A 246 9.43 -23.23 -13.29
N PHE A 247 9.74 -21.93 -13.44
CA PHE A 247 8.73 -20.88 -13.56
C PHE A 247 9.01 -19.90 -14.68
N GLU A 248 7.96 -19.56 -15.44
CA GLU A 248 7.94 -18.48 -16.41
C GLU A 248 7.93 -17.11 -15.69
N THR A 249 8.21 -16.03 -16.42
CA THR A 249 8.22 -14.68 -15.87
C THR A 249 6.81 -14.10 -15.72
N ILE A 250 6.67 -13.10 -14.84
CA ILE A 250 5.43 -12.32 -14.72
C ILE A 250 4.98 -11.82 -16.09
N GLU A 251 5.91 -11.30 -16.92
CA GLU A 251 5.63 -10.73 -18.24
C GLU A 251 4.97 -11.74 -19.17
N VAL A 252 5.46 -12.98 -19.18
CA VAL A 252 4.92 -14.05 -20.02
C VAL A 252 3.54 -14.45 -19.54
N ILE A 253 3.39 -14.71 -18.23
CA ILE A 253 2.13 -15.16 -17.64
C ILE A 253 1.05 -14.08 -17.78
N ALA A 254 1.35 -12.81 -17.45
CA ALA A 254 0.40 -11.71 -17.55
C ALA A 254 -0.08 -11.54 -19.01
N LYS A 255 0.85 -11.51 -19.98
CA LYS A 255 0.49 -11.39 -21.40
C LYS A 255 -0.35 -12.55 -21.90
N ASP A 256 -0.04 -13.80 -21.51
CA ASP A 256 -0.84 -14.96 -21.89
C ASP A 256 -2.25 -14.86 -21.33
N MET A 257 -2.40 -14.66 -20.03
CA MET A 257 -3.68 -14.57 -19.35
C MET A 257 -4.54 -13.44 -19.89
N TRP A 258 -3.97 -12.24 -20.12
CA TRP A 258 -4.69 -11.08 -20.67
C TRP A 258 -5.07 -11.28 -22.13
N SER A 259 -4.15 -11.80 -22.96
CA SER A 259 -4.43 -12.01 -24.40
C SER A 259 -5.53 -13.03 -24.65
N ARG A 260 -5.58 -14.06 -23.81
CA ARG A 260 -6.63 -15.08 -23.84
C ARG A 260 -7.91 -14.65 -23.14
N ASN A 261 -7.90 -13.48 -22.48
CA ASN A 261 -9.00 -12.97 -21.64
C ASN A 261 -9.43 -13.94 -20.53
N LEU A 262 -8.47 -14.63 -19.93
CA LEU A 262 -8.66 -15.53 -18.80
C LEU A 262 -8.47 -14.84 -17.44
N MET A 263 -7.97 -13.61 -17.44
CA MET A 263 -7.82 -12.75 -16.27
C MET A 263 -8.07 -11.30 -16.67
N PRO A 264 -8.71 -10.46 -15.81
CA PRO A 264 -8.84 -9.03 -16.06
C PRO A 264 -7.48 -8.36 -16.22
N SER A 265 -7.32 -7.45 -17.18
CA SER A 265 -6.04 -6.78 -17.44
C SER A 265 -5.56 -5.83 -16.34
N ASN A 266 -6.42 -5.55 -15.36
CA ASN A 266 -6.04 -4.83 -14.14
C ASN A 266 -5.56 -5.74 -13.01
N LEU A 267 -5.52 -7.06 -13.20
CA LEU A 267 -4.89 -8.01 -12.28
C LEU A 267 -3.55 -8.44 -12.86
N LEU A 268 -2.46 -8.19 -12.13
CA LEU A 268 -1.10 -8.60 -12.48
C LEU A 268 -0.74 -9.85 -11.67
N PRO A 269 -0.69 -11.05 -12.28
CA PRO A 269 -0.30 -12.26 -11.57
C PRO A 269 1.18 -12.20 -11.20
N PHE A 270 1.53 -12.45 -9.93
CA PHE A 270 2.91 -12.38 -9.45
C PHE A 270 3.37 -13.64 -8.70
N ALA A 271 2.44 -14.48 -8.29
CA ALA A 271 2.73 -15.76 -7.61
C ALA A 271 1.65 -16.79 -7.94
N MET A 272 1.88 -18.04 -7.55
CA MET A 272 0.92 -19.13 -7.73
C MET A 272 0.91 -20.09 -6.54
N ASP A 273 -0.19 -20.83 -6.40
CA ASP A 273 -0.27 -22.01 -5.54
C ASP A 273 0.20 -23.28 -6.24
N SER A 274 0.14 -24.41 -5.55
CA SER A 274 0.46 -25.74 -6.12
C SER A 274 -0.62 -26.27 -7.06
N GLY A 275 -1.84 -25.72 -7.02
CA GLY A 275 -2.96 -26.07 -7.89
C GLY A 275 -2.95 -25.34 -9.23
N GLY A 276 -2.14 -24.29 -9.39
CA GLY A 276 -2.07 -23.48 -10.62
C GLY A 276 -2.96 -22.24 -10.59
N ASN A 277 -3.54 -21.88 -9.44
CA ASN A 277 -4.22 -20.63 -9.21
C ASN A 277 -3.21 -19.49 -8.96
N TYR A 278 -3.62 -18.25 -9.14
CA TYR A 278 -2.70 -17.12 -9.15
C TYR A 278 -2.94 -16.16 -7.99
N TYR A 279 -1.86 -15.58 -7.47
CA TYR A 279 -1.91 -14.39 -6.63
C TYR A 279 -1.65 -13.18 -7.51
N ALA A 280 -2.55 -12.21 -7.47
CA ALA A 280 -2.52 -11.07 -8.39
C ALA A 280 -2.63 -9.74 -7.66
N LEU A 281 -1.79 -8.79 -8.06
CA LEU A 281 -1.90 -7.39 -7.68
C LEU A 281 -2.97 -6.71 -8.55
N ASN A 282 -3.96 -6.11 -7.94
CA ASN A 282 -4.87 -5.25 -8.67
C ASN A 282 -4.20 -3.89 -8.94
N LEU A 283 -3.93 -3.61 -10.20
CA LEU A 283 -3.22 -2.42 -10.66
C LEU A 283 -3.98 -1.10 -10.38
N LYS A 284 -5.30 -1.17 -10.10
CA LYS A 284 -6.14 0.00 -9.81
C LYS A 284 -6.15 0.35 -8.33
N ASN A 285 -6.43 -0.62 -7.45
CA ASN A 285 -6.60 -0.38 -6.01
C ASN A 285 -5.43 -0.90 -5.17
N LYS A 286 -4.39 -1.48 -5.81
CA LYS A 286 -3.16 -2.03 -5.21
C LYS A 286 -3.40 -3.15 -4.18
N LYS A 287 -4.62 -3.66 -4.06
CA LYS A 287 -4.95 -4.80 -3.20
C LYS A 287 -4.51 -6.12 -3.84
N ILE A 288 -4.34 -7.14 -3.01
CA ILE A 288 -3.97 -8.49 -3.46
C ILE A 288 -5.20 -9.37 -3.50
N TYR A 289 -5.28 -10.12 -4.58
CA TYR A 289 -6.36 -11.05 -4.85
C TYR A 289 -5.80 -12.44 -5.15
N TYR A 290 -6.52 -13.47 -4.71
CA TYR A 290 -6.35 -14.83 -5.13
C TYR A 290 -7.28 -15.08 -6.32
N TYR A 291 -6.73 -15.50 -7.43
CA TYR A 291 -7.44 -15.74 -8.68
C TYR A 291 -7.52 -17.23 -8.96
N LEU A 292 -8.67 -17.81 -8.69
CA LEU A 292 -8.98 -19.25 -8.78
C LEU A 292 -9.34 -19.62 -10.22
N ILE A 293 -8.33 -19.86 -11.05
CA ILE A 293 -8.56 -20.22 -12.47
C ILE A 293 -9.25 -21.58 -12.64
N ASP A 294 -9.17 -22.45 -11.67
CA ASP A 294 -9.87 -23.74 -11.63
C ASP A 294 -11.38 -23.62 -11.40
N GLU A 295 -11.87 -22.47 -10.90
CA GLU A 295 -13.29 -22.14 -10.83
C GLU A 295 -13.85 -21.56 -12.16
N TRP A 296 -13.03 -21.46 -13.22
CA TRP A 296 -13.49 -20.96 -14.51
C TRP A 296 -14.51 -21.91 -15.15
N ASP A 297 -15.68 -21.38 -15.54
CA ASP A 297 -16.74 -22.12 -16.21
C ASP A 297 -16.96 -21.55 -17.63
N ASP A 298 -16.68 -22.34 -18.65
CA ASP A 298 -16.87 -21.98 -20.07
C ASP A 298 -18.36 -21.71 -20.45
N ASN A 299 -19.30 -22.11 -19.62
CA ASN A 299 -20.74 -21.86 -19.82
C ASN A 299 -21.20 -20.54 -19.21
N VAL A 300 -20.33 -19.84 -18.49
CA VAL A 300 -20.61 -18.56 -17.83
C VAL A 300 -19.98 -17.43 -18.63
N SER A 301 -20.59 -16.22 -18.61
CA SER A 301 -19.98 -15.06 -19.28
C SER A 301 -18.59 -14.76 -18.68
N ARG A 302 -17.71 -14.17 -19.49
CA ARG A 302 -16.38 -13.81 -19.08
C ARG A 302 -16.37 -12.87 -17.86
N GLU A 303 -17.24 -11.88 -17.86
CA GLU A 303 -17.39 -10.91 -16.77
C GLU A 303 -17.78 -11.60 -15.47
N ASN A 304 -18.71 -12.54 -15.53
CA ASN A 304 -19.10 -13.32 -14.35
C ASN A 304 -17.96 -14.27 -13.90
N ASN A 305 -17.21 -14.87 -14.84
CA ASN A 305 -16.04 -15.67 -14.48
C ASN A 305 -14.98 -14.82 -13.76
N PHE A 306 -14.75 -13.58 -14.18
CA PHE A 306 -13.84 -12.68 -13.49
C PHE A 306 -14.27 -12.41 -12.03
N GLU A 307 -15.56 -12.30 -11.76
CA GLU A 307 -16.10 -12.17 -10.40
C GLU A 307 -15.98 -13.49 -9.62
N ILE A 308 -16.36 -14.62 -10.24
CA ILE A 308 -16.31 -15.95 -9.61
C ILE A 308 -14.87 -16.32 -9.22
N CYS A 309 -13.91 -16.10 -10.11
CA CYS A 309 -12.52 -16.49 -9.89
C CYS A 309 -11.76 -15.54 -8.94
N THR A 310 -12.28 -14.35 -8.60
CA THR A 310 -11.55 -13.34 -7.84
C THR A 310 -11.94 -13.36 -6.36
N ARG A 311 -10.97 -13.55 -5.46
CA ARG A 311 -11.14 -13.46 -3.99
C ARG A 311 -10.16 -12.46 -3.42
N TYR A 312 -10.64 -11.53 -2.63
CA TYR A 312 -9.79 -10.58 -1.90
C TYR A 312 -9.03 -11.32 -0.78
N ILE A 313 -7.74 -11.03 -0.61
CA ILE A 313 -6.93 -11.65 0.44
C ILE A 313 -6.07 -10.67 1.26
N ALA A 314 -5.63 -9.54 0.67
CA ALA A 314 -4.80 -8.59 1.41
C ALA A 314 -4.96 -7.15 0.89
N GLN A 315 -4.89 -6.20 1.80
CA GLN A 315 -5.04 -4.78 1.52
C GLN A 315 -3.88 -4.18 0.70
N SER A 316 -2.68 -4.78 0.77
CA SER A 316 -1.52 -4.32 0.02
C SER A 316 -0.51 -5.44 -0.18
N PHE A 317 0.45 -5.23 -1.11
CA PHE A 317 1.58 -6.15 -1.29
C PHE A 317 2.48 -6.20 -0.05
N ASN A 318 2.68 -5.07 0.62
CA ASN A 318 3.45 -5.02 1.86
C ASN A 318 2.79 -5.83 2.98
N TYR A 319 1.47 -5.69 3.16
CA TYR A 319 0.74 -6.51 4.11
C TYR A 319 0.92 -7.99 3.76
N PHE A 320 0.65 -8.36 2.51
CA PHE A 320 0.76 -9.74 2.03
C PHE A 320 2.13 -10.35 2.35
N ILE A 321 3.23 -9.65 1.96
CA ILE A 321 4.57 -10.23 2.08
C ILE A 321 5.11 -10.29 3.52
N ASN A 322 4.55 -9.52 4.45
CA ASN A 322 4.98 -9.48 5.84
C ASN A 322 4.08 -10.31 6.80
N HIS A 323 3.07 -11.03 6.27
CA HIS A 323 2.13 -11.79 7.10
C HIS A 323 2.05 -13.25 6.68
N PHE A 324 3.17 -13.83 6.28
CA PHE A 324 3.28 -15.28 6.10
C PHE A 324 3.33 -15.96 7.47
N ILE A 325 2.75 -17.14 7.55
CA ILE A 325 2.65 -17.93 8.78
C ILE A 325 3.23 -19.33 8.55
N GLU A 326 3.76 -19.92 9.62
CA GLU A 326 4.06 -21.34 9.62
C GLU A 326 2.77 -22.13 9.51
N GLU A 327 2.81 -23.25 8.79
CA GLU A 327 1.68 -24.18 8.72
C GLU A 327 1.30 -24.63 10.14
N LYS A 328 0.06 -24.36 10.54
CA LYS A 328 -0.47 -24.85 11.82
C LYS A 328 -1.05 -26.24 11.58
N GLU A 329 -0.43 -27.26 12.21
CA GLU A 329 -0.93 -28.62 12.23
C GLU A 329 -2.37 -28.72 12.80
#